data_33ffc9b538b9ffdef3d50e6cb61e3daa
#
_entry.id   33ffc9b538b9ffdef3d50e6cb61e3daa
#
_cell.length_a   1.000
_cell.length_b   1.000
_cell.length_c   1.000
_cell.angle_alpha   90.00
_cell.angle_beta   90.00
_cell.angle_gamma   90.00
#
_symmetry.space_group_name_H-M   'P 1'
#
loop_
_entity.id
_entity.type
_entity.pdbx_description
1 polymer ?
#
loop_
_entity_poly.entity_id
_entity_poly.type
_entity_poly.pdbx_seq_one_letter_code
_entity_poly.pdbx_strand_id
1 'polypeptide(L)'
;MAALPSLFVLLRVRRLEDLSYRDYQTGLRSGRLYEDDAALLCRSLCSVAVLLIDLDHFRRFNERGYRDDGDRALLTAAQVLKEHLQRSADRVYRMHTAGDEFIVLFTVESFDEAYQQAERLRLMLERAAVPASVGIAFAEPSSNRSPAQLLRLATMNQEVAKKRGRNSVFPRNDPPPPPAPVAIVPSPAGPVLLPAWTDEAA
;
A
#
# COMPACT_ATOMS: atom_id res chain seq x y z
N MET A 1 2.24 12.37 -46.36
CA MET A 1 1.57 11.18 -45.81
C MET A 1 2.59 10.45 -44.94
N ALA A 2 2.41 10.44 -43.61
CA ALA A 2 3.27 9.65 -42.72
C ALA A 2 2.81 8.19 -42.77
N ALA A 3 3.71 7.28 -43.14
CA ALA A 3 3.42 5.84 -43.14
C ALA A 3 3.14 5.35 -41.72
N LEU A 4 2.04 4.65 -41.51
CA LEU A 4 1.75 3.99 -40.24
C LEU A 4 2.86 2.94 -39.96
N PRO A 5 3.44 2.92 -38.77
CA PRO A 5 4.44 1.92 -38.41
C PRO A 5 3.83 0.52 -38.53
N SER A 6 4.61 -0.44 -39.03
CA SER A 6 4.13 -1.83 -39.14
C SER A 6 3.78 -2.39 -37.76
N LEU A 7 2.79 -3.30 -37.69
CA LEU A 7 2.40 -3.98 -36.45
C LEU A 7 3.61 -4.57 -35.69
N PHE A 8 4.61 -5.04 -36.41
CA PHE A 8 5.85 -5.57 -35.84
C PHE A 8 6.65 -4.51 -35.09
N VAL A 9 6.74 -3.29 -35.64
CA VAL A 9 7.41 -2.15 -34.99
C VAL A 9 6.64 -1.74 -33.73
N LEU A 10 5.33 -1.66 -33.82
CA LEU A 10 4.47 -1.35 -32.65
C LEU A 10 4.60 -2.38 -31.54
N LEU A 11 4.61 -3.68 -31.87
CA LEU A 11 4.80 -4.76 -30.91
C LEU A 11 6.21 -4.72 -30.29
N ARG A 12 7.22 -4.39 -31.07
CA ARG A 12 8.60 -4.30 -30.60
C ARG A 12 8.81 -3.08 -29.70
N VAL A 13 8.22 -1.94 -30.04
CA VAL A 13 8.24 -0.74 -29.19
C VAL A 13 7.54 -1.03 -27.86
N ARG A 14 6.32 -1.59 -27.85
CA ARG A 14 5.63 -2.00 -26.63
C ARG A 14 6.44 -2.97 -25.77
N ARG A 15 7.10 -3.95 -26.40
CA ARG A 15 7.94 -4.90 -25.65
C ARG A 15 9.17 -4.23 -25.04
N LEU A 16 9.77 -3.26 -25.73
CA LEU A 16 10.90 -2.48 -25.20
C LEU A 16 10.45 -1.53 -24.08
N GLU A 17 9.30 -0.91 -24.23
CA GLU A 17 8.68 -0.12 -23.18
C GLU A 17 8.38 -0.98 -21.95
N ASP A 18 7.73 -2.14 -22.10
CA ASP A 18 7.48 -3.08 -21.00
C ASP A 18 8.76 -3.52 -20.28
N LEU A 19 9.85 -3.77 -21.01
CA LEU A 19 11.15 -4.11 -20.42
C LEU A 19 11.81 -2.92 -19.72
N SER A 20 11.67 -1.71 -20.27
CA SER A 20 12.20 -0.47 -19.68
C SER A 20 11.50 -0.05 -18.40
N TYR A 21 10.25 -0.50 -18.22
CA TYR A 21 9.42 -0.17 -17.07
C TYR A 21 9.29 -1.29 -16.03
N ARG A 22 10.19 -2.28 -16.08
CA ARG A 22 10.27 -3.33 -15.06
C ARG A 22 11.46 -3.12 -14.14
N ASP A 23 11.25 -3.41 -12.87
CA ASP A 23 12.34 -3.54 -11.92
C ASP A 23 13.20 -4.75 -12.29
N TYR A 24 14.50 -4.54 -12.51
CA TYR A 24 15.42 -5.57 -13.01
C TYR A 24 15.61 -6.74 -12.03
N GLN A 25 15.47 -6.49 -10.74
CA GLN A 25 15.68 -7.49 -9.68
C GLN A 25 14.45 -8.37 -9.49
N THR A 26 13.27 -7.78 -9.37
CA THR A 26 12.03 -8.51 -9.06
C THR A 26 11.20 -8.85 -10.30
N GLY A 27 11.47 -8.21 -11.43
CA GLY A 27 10.67 -8.30 -12.65
C GLY A 27 9.25 -7.72 -12.50
N LEU A 28 8.96 -7.04 -11.39
CA LEU A 28 7.72 -6.30 -11.19
C LEU A 28 7.67 -5.04 -12.06
N ARG A 29 6.50 -4.44 -12.19
CA ARG A 29 6.38 -3.12 -12.81
C ARG A 29 7.12 -2.09 -11.96
N SER A 30 7.76 -1.12 -12.63
CA SER A 30 8.36 0.02 -11.92
C SER A 30 7.27 0.89 -11.29
N GLY A 31 7.52 1.43 -10.10
CA GLY A 31 6.63 2.38 -9.44
C GLY A 31 6.30 3.63 -10.27
N ARG A 32 7.12 3.94 -11.26
CA ARG A 32 6.86 5.04 -12.21
C ARG A 32 5.57 4.86 -13.00
N LEU A 33 5.12 3.62 -13.22
CA LEU A 33 3.88 3.33 -13.94
C LEU A 33 2.63 3.45 -13.06
N TYR A 34 2.80 3.57 -11.76
CA TYR A 34 1.68 3.58 -10.83
C TYR A 34 0.69 4.73 -11.11
N GLU A 35 1.19 5.94 -11.35
CA GLU A 35 0.32 7.11 -11.53
C GLU A 35 -0.57 6.98 -12.76
N ASP A 36 -0.03 6.49 -13.87
CA ASP A 36 -0.78 6.31 -15.12
C ASP A 36 -1.82 5.20 -14.98
N ASP A 37 -1.43 4.06 -14.42
CA ASP A 37 -2.34 2.94 -14.20
C ASP A 37 -3.45 3.30 -13.19
N ALA A 38 -3.11 3.98 -12.10
CA ALA A 38 -4.07 4.41 -11.10
C ALA A 38 -5.02 5.50 -11.64
N ALA A 39 -4.52 6.41 -12.48
CA ALA A 39 -5.37 7.41 -13.14
C ALA A 39 -6.43 6.78 -14.04
N LEU A 40 -6.10 5.67 -14.72
CA LEU A 40 -7.07 4.90 -15.52
C LEU A 40 -8.13 4.26 -14.62
N LEU A 41 -7.73 3.63 -13.51
CA LEU A 41 -8.68 2.97 -12.60
C LEU A 41 -9.55 3.99 -11.85
N CYS A 42 -9.01 5.11 -11.41
CA CYS A 42 -9.79 6.17 -10.74
C CYS A 42 -10.85 6.82 -11.63
N ARG A 43 -10.74 6.69 -12.97
CA ARG A 43 -11.77 7.13 -13.92
C ARG A 43 -12.84 6.07 -14.19
N SER A 44 -12.64 4.85 -13.72
CA SER A 44 -13.61 3.78 -13.85
C SER A 44 -14.76 3.92 -12.86
N LEU A 45 -15.82 3.15 -13.06
CA LEU A 45 -16.97 3.11 -12.13
C LEU A 45 -16.73 2.15 -10.94
N CYS A 46 -15.47 1.73 -10.72
CA CYS A 46 -15.10 0.83 -9.64
C CYS A 46 -14.42 1.59 -8.50
N SER A 47 -14.60 1.12 -7.29
CA SER A 47 -13.76 1.56 -6.17
C SER A 47 -12.34 1.03 -6.34
N VAL A 48 -11.37 1.80 -5.91
CA VAL A 48 -9.94 1.51 -6.08
C VAL A 48 -9.26 1.43 -4.72
N ALA A 49 -8.44 0.40 -4.52
CA ALA A 49 -7.58 0.29 -3.37
C ALA A 49 -6.10 0.34 -3.78
N VAL A 50 -5.33 1.02 -2.97
CA VAL A 50 -3.87 1.11 -3.07
C VAL A 50 -3.29 0.62 -1.76
N LEU A 51 -2.41 -0.39 -1.84
CA LEU A 51 -1.62 -0.81 -0.69
C LEU A 51 -0.19 -0.34 -0.88
N LEU A 52 0.39 0.22 0.18
CA LEU A 52 1.84 0.31 0.30
C LEU A 52 2.30 -0.77 1.27
N ILE A 53 3.16 -1.65 0.81
CA ILE A 53 3.72 -2.79 1.54
C ILE A 53 5.22 -2.54 1.70
N ASP A 54 5.71 -2.64 2.93
CA ASP A 54 7.12 -2.44 3.25
C ASP A 54 7.60 -3.59 4.14
N LEU A 55 8.71 -4.23 3.74
CA LEU A 55 9.24 -5.38 4.45
C LEU A 55 9.83 -4.98 5.80
N ASP A 56 9.34 -5.63 6.85
CA ASP A 56 9.77 -5.32 8.21
C ASP A 56 11.21 -5.78 8.47
N HIS A 57 11.99 -4.88 9.06
CA HIS A 57 13.38 -5.15 9.41
C HIS A 57 14.28 -5.52 8.22
N PHE A 58 13.96 -5.07 7.01
CA PHE A 58 14.71 -5.40 5.78
C PHE A 58 16.21 -5.11 5.92
N ARG A 59 16.60 -4.04 6.63
CA ARG A 59 18.01 -3.73 6.91
C ARG A 59 18.77 -4.90 7.54
N ARG A 60 18.12 -5.72 8.39
CA ARG A 60 18.76 -6.88 9.05
C ARG A 60 19.15 -7.98 8.07
N PHE A 61 18.49 -8.12 6.93
CA PHE A 61 18.89 -9.04 5.89
C PHE A 61 20.24 -8.62 5.27
N ASN A 62 20.48 -7.30 5.16
CA ASN A 62 21.71 -6.76 4.61
C ASN A 62 22.87 -6.73 5.64
N GLU A 63 22.58 -6.65 6.95
CA GLU A 63 23.58 -6.56 8.03
C GLU A 63 24.27 -7.91 8.36
N ARG A 64 23.64 -9.03 8.00
CA ARG A 64 24.21 -10.38 8.20
C ARG A 64 25.38 -10.72 7.27
N GLY A 65 25.83 -9.75 6.45
CA GLY A 65 27.00 -9.90 5.59
C GLY A 65 26.76 -10.66 4.28
N TYR A 66 25.56 -11.12 4.04
CA TYR A 66 25.17 -11.78 2.80
C TYR A 66 24.20 -10.87 2.02
N ARG A 67 24.74 -10.19 1.03
CA ARG A 67 23.91 -9.38 0.08
C ARG A 67 22.77 -10.20 -0.53
N ASP A 68 22.99 -11.49 -0.65
CA ASP A 68 22.03 -12.45 -1.22
C ASP A 68 20.76 -12.64 -0.37
N ASP A 69 20.79 -12.34 0.94
CA ASP A 69 19.61 -12.53 1.80
C ASP A 69 18.58 -11.42 1.59
N GLY A 70 19.01 -10.18 1.42
CA GLY A 70 18.13 -9.07 1.05
C GLY A 70 17.51 -9.28 -0.32
N ASP A 71 18.30 -9.66 -1.30
CA ASP A 71 17.85 -9.95 -2.66
C ASP A 71 16.84 -11.11 -2.68
N ARG A 72 17.09 -12.15 -1.90
CA ARG A 72 16.16 -13.27 -1.73
C ARG A 72 14.86 -12.85 -1.09
N ALA A 73 14.89 -12.01 -0.05
CA ALA A 73 13.68 -11.47 0.58
C ALA A 73 12.82 -10.69 -0.41
N LEU A 74 13.44 -9.85 -1.24
CA LEU A 74 12.76 -9.08 -2.26
C LEU A 74 12.12 -9.96 -3.34
N LEU A 75 12.84 -10.96 -3.82
CA LEU A 75 12.34 -11.92 -4.80
C LEU A 75 11.19 -12.76 -4.23
N THR A 76 11.31 -13.20 -2.98
CA THR A 76 10.24 -13.94 -2.28
C THR A 76 8.99 -13.08 -2.14
N ALA A 77 9.12 -11.84 -1.68
CA ALA A 77 7.98 -10.93 -1.58
C ALA A 77 7.32 -10.68 -2.94
N ALA A 78 8.13 -10.41 -3.97
CA ALA A 78 7.63 -10.20 -5.33
C ALA A 78 6.86 -11.43 -5.87
N GLN A 79 7.36 -12.64 -5.59
CA GLN A 79 6.71 -13.89 -5.98
C GLN A 79 5.35 -14.05 -5.28
N VAL A 80 5.31 -13.89 -3.96
CA VAL A 80 4.08 -13.94 -3.15
C VAL A 80 3.05 -12.97 -3.69
N LEU A 81 3.43 -11.73 -3.96
CA LEU A 81 2.52 -10.70 -4.45
C LEU A 81 1.98 -11.04 -5.86
N LYS A 82 2.84 -11.54 -6.76
CA LYS A 82 2.43 -11.94 -8.11
C LYS A 82 1.45 -13.12 -8.12
N GLU A 83 1.69 -14.12 -7.28
CA GLU A 83 0.87 -15.35 -7.24
C GLU A 83 -0.55 -15.10 -6.71
N HIS A 84 -0.72 -14.05 -5.90
CA HIS A 84 -2.00 -13.75 -5.25
C HIS A 84 -2.88 -12.74 -5.98
N LEU A 85 -2.30 -11.92 -6.85
CA LEU A 85 -2.99 -10.91 -7.61
C LEU A 85 -3.28 -11.45 -9.01
N GLN A 86 -4.36 -12.23 -9.11
CA GLN A 86 -4.72 -12.97 -10.33
C GLN A 86 -5.73 -12.24 -11.22
N ARG A 87 -6.35 -11.15 -10.76
CA ARG A 87 -7.28 -10.39 -11.59
C ARG A 87 -6.50 -9.59 -12.64
N SER A 88 -7.01 -9.49 -13.86
CA SER A 88 -6.35 -8.78 -14.96
C SER A 88 -6.13 -7.29 -14.71
N ALA A 89 -6.92 -6.70 -13.81
CA ALA A 89 -6.80 -5.31 -13.39
C ALA A 89 -5.79 -5.09 -12.24
N ASP A 90 -5.40 -6.16 -11.52
CA ASP A 90 -4.49 -6.05 -10.40
C ASP A 90 -3.07 -5.74 -10.87
N ARG A 91 -2.39 -4.84 -10.19
CA ARG A 91 -1.04 -4.40 -10.54
C ARG A 91 -0.15 -4.40 -9.31
N VAL A 92 1.07 -4.92 -9.49
CA VAL A 92 2.13 -4.88 -8.47
C VAL A 92 3.33 -4.12 -9.00
N TYR A 93 3.82 -3.20 -8.19
CA TYR A 93 4.97 -2.38 -8.54
C TYR A 93 6.03 -2.48 -7.46
N ARG A 94 7.30 -2.41 -7.88
CA ARG A 94 8.40 -2.07 -7.00
C ARG A 94 8.47 -0.54 -6.92
N MET A 95 8.29 0.04 -5.73
CA MET A 95 8.22 1.49 -5.60
C MET A 95 9.53 2.17 -5.99
N HIS A 96 10.64 1.69 -5.44
CA HIS A 96 12.00 2.18 -5.73
C HIS A 96 12.97 1.01 -5.90
N THR A 97 13.89 1.11 -6.86
CA THR A 97 14.86 0.03 -7.16
C THR A 97 15.77 -0.29 -5.97
N ALA A 98 16.06 0.68 -5.11
CA ALA A 98 16.91 0.50 -3.93
C ALA A 98 16.12 0.28 -2.62
N GLY A 99 14.77 0.29 -2.67
CA GLY A 99 13.92 0.16 -1.49
C GLY A 99 13.38 -1.25 -1.28
N ASP A 100 12.65 -1.46 -0.22
CA ASP A 100 11.93 -2.67 0.17
C ASP A 100 10.40 -2.48 0.12
N GLU A 101 9.97 -1.46 -0.63
CA GLU A 101 8.58 -1.03 -0.74
C GLU A 101 7.93 -1.52 -2.03
N PHE A 102 6.71 -2.01 -1.91
CA PHE A 102 5.88 -2.47 -3.01
C PHE A 102 4.54 -1.75 -3.01
N ILE A 103 4.05 -1.42 -4.19
CA ILE A 103 2.71 -0.86 -4.36
C ILE A 103 1.83 -1.96 -4.97
N VAL A 104 0.64 -2.14 -4.40
CA VAL A 104 -0.42 -2.96 -5.01
C VAL A 104 -1.60 -2.06 -5.32
N LEU A 105 -2.07 -2.15 -6.57
CA LEU A 105 -3.21 -1.38 -7.08
C LEU A 105 -4.24 -2.37 -7.61
N PHE A 106 -5.49 -2.29 -7.14
CA PHE A 106 -6.57 -3.17 -7.56
C PHE A 106 -7.95 -2.53 -7.39
N THR A 107 -8.94 -3.10 -8.06
CA THR A 107 -10.35 -2.70 -7.91
C THR A 107 -11.04 -3.61 -6.90
N VAL A 108 -11.92 -3.03 -6.09
CA VAL A 108 -12.68 -3.71 -5.02
C VAL A 108 -14.08 -3.14 -4.93
N GLU A 109 -14.98 -3.85 -4.28
CA GLU A 109 -16.35 -3.37 -4.06
C GLU A 109 -16.46 -2.52 -2.78
N SER A 110 -15.61 -2.77 -1.78
CA SER A 110 -15.68 -2.09 -0.49
C SER A 110 -14.30 -1.98 0.18
N PHE A 111 -14.23 -1.13 1.21
CA PHE A 111 -13.05 -1.06 2.08
C PHE A 111 -12.79 -2.39 2.80
N ASP A 112 -13.84 -3.11 3.19
CA ASP A 112 -13.73 -4.42 3.85
C ASP A 112 -13.03 -5.43 2.96
N GLU A 113 -13.37 -5.47 1.68
CA GLU A 113 -12.68 -6.33 0.70
C GLU A 113 -11.21 -5.92 0.57
N ALA A 114 -10.92 -4.62 0.49
CA ALA A 114 -9.55 -4.12 0.44
C ALA A 114 -8.74 -4.54 1.68
N TYR A 115 -9.34 -4.44 2.86
CA TYR A 115 -8.73 -4.87 4.11
C TYR A 115 -8.46 -6.37 4.16
N GLN A 116 -9.44 -7.20 3.77
CA GLN A 116 -9.27 -8.65 3.70
C GLN A 116 -8.17 -9.08 2.73
N GLN A 117 -8.06 -8.41 1.57
CA GLN A 117 -6.97 -8.67 0.62
C GLN A 117 -5.62 -8.26 1.21
N ALA A 118 -5.53 -7.10 1.86
CA ALA A 118 -4.31 -6.64 2.52
C ALA A 118 -3.85 -7.59 3.63
N GLU A 119 -4.76 -8.05 4.49
CA GLU A 119 -4.45 -9.03 5.55
C GLU A 119 -4.03 -10.38 4.97
N ARG A 120 -4.68 -10.83 3.90
CA ARG A 120 -4.27 -12.05 3.21
C ARG A 120 -2.83 -11.96 2.71
N LEU A 121 -2.49 -10.87 2.02
CA LEU A 121 -1.12 -10.64 1.51
C LEU A 121 -0.11 -10.55 2.66
N ARG A 122 -0.43 -9.82 3.73
CA ARG A 122 0.40 -9.74 4.93
C ARG A 122 0.71 -11.12 5.52
N LEU A 123 -0.35 -11.93 5.75
CA LEU A 123 -0.20 -13.29 6.30
C LEU A 123 0.65 -14.21 5.41
N MET A 124 0.60 -14.02 4.12
CA MET A 124 1.36 -14.84 3.18
C MET A 124 2.81 -14.41 3.14
N LEU A 125 3.09 -13.10 3.19
CA LEU A 125 4.45 -12.58 3.35
C LEU A 125 5.06 -13.05 4.68
N GLU A 126 4.28 -13.05 5.76
CA GLU A 126 4.73 -13.58 7.06
C GLU A 126 5.08 -15.07 6.98
N ARG A 127 4.22 -15.90 6.37
CA ARG A 127 4.47 -17.33 6.14
C ARG A 127 5.70 -17.60 5.27
N ALA A 128 5.98 -16.70 4.33
CA ALA A 128 7.17 -16.75 3.50
C ALA A 128 8.44 -16.20 4.19
N ALA A 129 8.38 -15.92 5.50
CA ALA A 129 9.46 -15.36 6.32
C ALA A 129 9.94 -13.96 5.88
N VAL A 130 9.08 -13.20 5.22
CA VAL A 130 9.29 -11.80 4.82
C VAL A 130 8.15 -10.92 5.35
N PRO A 131 7.98 -10.81 6.68
CA PRO A 131 6.89 -10.04 7.29
C PRO A 131 6.92 -8.59 6.80
N ALA A 132 5.74 -7.98 6.70
CA ALA A 132 5.60 -6.64 6.15
C ALA A 132 4.53 -5.82 6.89
N SER A 133 4.72 -4.52 6.90
CA SER A 133 3.73 -3.54 7.33
C SER A 133 2.99 -2.99 6.13
N VAL A 134 1.67 -2.97 6.19
CA VAL A 134 0.80 -2.62 5.06
C VAL A 134 -0.07 -1.41 5.39
N GLY A 135 -0.02 -0.40 4.54
CA GLY A 135 -0.93 0.74 4.58
C GLY A 135 -1.94 0.67 3.46
N ILE A 136 -3.22 0.91 3.75
CA ILE A 136 -4.31 0.92 2.78
C ILE A 136 -4.76 2.35 2.51
N ALA A 137 -4.96 2.69 1.24
CA ALA A 137 -5.79 3.80 0.81
C ALA A 137 -6.93 3.26 -0.06
N PHE A 138 -8.12 3.80 0.16
CA PHE A 138 -9.32 3.41 -0.55
C PHE A 138 -10.02 4.64 -1.14
N ALA A 139 -10.56 4.49 -2.33
CA ALA A 139 -11.31 5.53 -3.03
C ALA A 139 -12.56 4.94 -3.67
N GLU A 140 -13.70 5.51 -3.35
CA GLU A 140 -14.95 5.25 -4.06
C GLU A 140 -14.94 5.88 -5.46
N PRO A 141 -15.77 5.41 -6.40
CA PRO A 141 -15.81 5.91 -7.78
C PRO A 141 -16.06 7.42 -7.89
N SER A 142 -16.78 7.99 -6.93
CA SER A 142 -17.11 9.42 -6.87
C SER A 142 -16.06 10.28 -6.17
N SER A 143 -15.01 9.67 -5.63
CA SER A 143 -13.98 10.41 -4.90
C SER A 143 -13.08 11.18 -5.87
N ASN A 144 -12.85 12.47 -5.57
CA ASN A 144 -11.92 13.31 -6.34
C ASN A 144 -10.44 13.10 -5.95
N ARG A 145 -10.08 11.92 -5.41
CA ARG A 145 -8.70 11.67 -5.00
C ARG A 145 -7.83 11.35 -6.20
N SER A 146 -6.72 12.05 -6.31
CA SER A 146 -5.71 11.75 -7.33
C SER A 146 -4.89 10.50 -6.95
N PRO A 147 -4.26 9.82 -7.93
CA PRO A 147 -3.32 8.71 -7.67
C PRO A 147 -2.25 9.06 -6.63
N ALA A 148 -1.66 10.25 -6.73
CA ALA A 148 -0.65 10.73 -5.79
C ALA A 148 -1.19 10.88 -4.35
N GLN A 149 -2.45 11.34 -4.19
CA GLN A 149 -3.10 11.43 -2.88
C GLN A 149 -3.38 10.05 -2.29
N LEU A 150 -3.77 9.07 -3.10
CA LEU A 150 -3.98 7.68 -2.66
C LEU A 150 -2.66 7.05 -2.19
N LEU A 151 -1.60 7.19 -2.97
CA LEU A 151 -0.30 6.66 -2.58
C LEU A 151 0.21 7.31 -1.29
N ARG A 152 0.09 8.63 -1.18
CA ARG A 152 0.46 9.35 0.05
C ARG A 152 -0.32 8.85 1.27
N LEU A 153 -1.62 8.63 1.13
CA LEU A 153 -2.45 8.08 2.21
C LEU A 153 -2.03 6.67 2.59
N ALA A 154 -1.77 5.80 1.61
CA ALA A 154 -1.26 4.45 1.85
C ALA A 154 0.10 4.50 2.59
N THR A 155 1.01 5.42 2.21
CA THR A 155 2.30 5.62 2.88
C THR A 155 2.11 6.03 4.34
N MET A 156 1.27 7.03 4.60
CA MET A 156 1.00 7.47 5.98
C MET A 156 0.43 6.33 6.84
N ASN A 157 -0.47 5.53 6.27
CA ASN A 157 -1.08 4.40 6.95
C ASN A 157 -0.07 3.26 7.19
N GLN A 158 0.84 3.02 6.27
CA GLN A 158 1.92 2.05 6.42
C GLN A 158 2.88 2.46 7.56
N GLU A 159 3.22 3.75 7.67
CA GLU A 159 4.02 4.25 8.79
C GLU A 159 3.32 4.03 10.14
N VAL A 160 1.98 4.19 10.19
CA VAL A 160 1.21 3.86 11.40
C VAL A 160 1.28 2.38 11.73
N ALA A 161 1.17 1.49 10.73
CA ALA A 161 1.34 0.05 10.91
C ALA A 161 2.72 -0.28 11.52
N LYS A 162 3.79 0.32 11.00
CA LYS A 162 5.15 0.18 11.57
C LYS A 162 5.24 0.63 13.03
N LYS A 163 4.66 1.78 13.37
CA LYS A 163 4.67 2.33 14.74
C LYS A 163 3.86 1.48 15.72
N ARG A 164 2.84 0.76 15.24
CA ARG A 164 1.98 -0.11 16.05
C ARG A 164 2.51 -1.53 16.27
N GLY A 165 3.76 -1.80 15.93
CA GLY A 165 4.41 -3.07 16.19
C GLY A 165 4.79 -3.86 14.95
N ARG A 166 4.60 -3.29 13.77
CA ARG A 166 4.90 -3.94 12.47
C ARG A 166 4.01 -5.15 12.18
N ASN A 167 4.29 -5.87 11.10
CA ASN A 167 3.57 -7.06 10.67
C ASN A 167 2.06 -6.90 10.82
N SER A 168 1.52 -5.80 10.33
CA SER A 168 0.12 -5.39 10.52
C SER A 168 -0.39 -4.57 9.35
N VAL A 169 -1.71 -4.51 9.22
CA VAL A 169 -2.41 -3.68 8.24
C VAL A 169 -3.01 -2.47 8.94
N PHE A 170 -2.95 -1.29 8.29
CA PHE A 170 -3.62 -0.09 8.78
C PHE A 170 -4.23 0.70 7.59
N PRO A 171 -5.41 1.34 7.74
CA PRO A 171 -6.27 1.29 8.91
C PRO A 171 -6.88 -0.10 9.11
N ARG A 172 -7.18 -0.43 10.35
CA ARG A 172 -7.94 -1.63 10.69
C ARG A 172 -9.43 -1.37 10.50
N ASN A 173 -10.17 -2.41 10.23
CA ASN A 173 -11.63 -2.34 10.19
C ASN A 173 -12.25 -2.46 11.59
N ASP A 174 -11.43 -2.43 12.61
CA ASP A 174 -11.88 -2.43 14.00
C ASP A 174 -12.44 -1.05 14.38
N PRO A 175 -13.49 -0.98 15.18
CA PRO A 175 -13.89 0.28 15.78
C PRO A 175 -12.68 0.88 16.54
N PRO A 176 -12.51 2.21 16.55
CA PRO A 176 -11.41 2.82 17.27
C PRO A 176 -11.42 2.31 18.72
N PRO A 177 -10.26 1.98 19.30
CA PRO A 177 -10.21 1.57 20.71
C PRO A 177 -10.92 2.65 21.53
N PRO A 178 -11.67 2.24 22.56
CA PRO A 178 -12.32 3.20 23.45
C PRO A 178 -11.26 4.20 23.93
N PRO A 179 -11.60 5.49 24.03
CA PRO A 179 -10.65 6.49 24.51
C PRO A 179 -10.04 5.97 25.81
N ALA A 180 -8.71 6.06 25.90
CA ALA A 180 -8.01 5.66 27.11
C ALA A 180 -8.70 6.33 28.31
N PRO A 181 -8.95 5.59 29.41
CA PRO A 181 -9.57 6.19 30.58
C PRO A 181 -8.75 7.43 30.94
N VAL A 182 -9.42 8.58 30.97
CA VAL A 182 -8.80 9.84 31.36
C VAL A 182 -8.27 9.61 32.76
N ALA A 183 -6.94 9.56 32.90
CA ALA A 183 -6.33 9.46 34.20
C ALA A 183 -6.80 10.70 35.00
N ILE A 184 -7.67 10.47 35.97
CA ILE A 184 -8.07 11.51 36.91
C ILE A 184 -6.81 11.78 37.74
N VAL A 185 -6.05 12.78 37.36
CA VAL A 185 -4.95 13.26 38.19
C VAL A 185 -5.61 13.91 39.40
N PRO A 186 -5.44 13.38 40.62
CA PRO A 186 -5.99 14.00 41.80
C PRO A 186 -5.38 15.39 41.93
N SER A 187 -6.20 16.42 41.75
CA SER A 187 -5.81 17.78 42.02
C SER A 187 -5.69 17.98 43.55
N PRO A 188 -4.64 18.61 44.05
CA PRO A 188 -4.56 18.94 45.47
C PRO A 188 -5.62 19.95 45.95
N ALA A 189 -6.46 20.47 45.07
CA ALA A 189 -7.52 21.45 45.35
C ALA A 189 -8.96 20.86 45.29
N GLY A 190 -9.13 19.48 45.17
CA GLY A 190 -10.46 18.88 45.04
C GLY A 190 -11.01 18.92 43.61
N PRO A 191 -12.12 18.19 43.34
CA PRO A 191 -12.67 18.11 41.98
C PRO A 191 -13.25 19.47 41.57
N VAL A 192 -12.64 20.10 40.55
CA VAL A 192 -13.22 21.26 39.85
C VAL A 192 -14.21 20.70 38.83
N LEU A 193 -15.50 20.86 39.13
CA LEU A 193 -16.57 20.66 38.15
C LEU A 193 -16.50 21.75 37.09
N LEU A 194 -16.02 21.39 35.90
CA LEU A 194 -16.15 22.28 34.75
C LEU A 194 -17.62 22.28 34.28
N PRO A 195 -18.23 23.45 34.01
CA PRO A 195 -19.62 23.53 33.56
C PRO A 195 -19.76 22.85 32.18
N ALA A 196 -20.82 22.10 32.03
CA ALA A 196 -21.20 21.53 30.73
C ALA A 196 -21.42 22.67 29.74
N TRP A 197 -20.79 22.56 28.56
CA TRP A 197 -21.09 23.44 27.43
C TRP A 197 -22.50 23.13 26.95
N THR A 198 -23.42 24.05 27.17
CA THR A 198 -24.72 24.05 26.50
C THR A 198 -24.54 24.73 25.14
N ASP A 199 -24.74 23.98 24.05
CA ASP A 199 -24.98 24.54 22.74
C ASP A 199 -26.32 25.31 22.76
N GLU A 200 -26.26 26.63 22.97
CA GLU A 200 -27.32 27.56 22.60
C GLU A 200 -26.67 28.69 21.82
N ALA A 201 -27.01 28.73 20.51
CA ALA A 201 -27.23 29.99 19.80
C ALA A 201 -27.56 29.72 18.35
N ALA A 202 -28.76 30.00 18.01
CA ALA A 202 -29.31 30.95 17.05
C ALA A 202 -28.53 31.11 15.73
#